data_b42f0df1f411f12e2cc37381de76ac96
#
_entry.id   b42f0df1f411f12e2cc37381de76ac96
#
_cell.length_a   1.000
_cell.length_b   1.000
_cell.length_c   1.000
_cell.angle_alpha   90.00
_cell.angle_beta   90.00
_cell.angle_gamma   90.00
#
_symmetry.space_group_name_H-M   'P 1'
#
loop_
_entity.id
_entity.type
_entity.pdbx_description
1 polymer ?
#
loop_
_entity_poly.entity_id
_entity_poly.type
_entity_poly.pdbx_seq_one_letter_code
_entity_poly.pdbx_strand_id
1 'polypeptide(L)'
;PARLKFLKSDNYEALLIKRIVQKFSLSFLDIEFNLFIDDKKTFQSSVIKEKSWDEKLLLRSTKVLGEDCLDNSIKISEKSEKFLIRGLLGIPTFNFSNSNNIFFFVNNRIVSDKSITSIIRVAYRDFLAHDRFPQLVLFVDCSSSEVDINVHPMKHEVRFRDLPSLKSLIINSI
;
A
#
# COMPACT_ATOMS: atom_id res chain seq x y z
N PRO A 1 10.41 -28.39 14.19
CA PRO A 1 10.65 -27.26 15.04
C PRO A 1 9.41 -26.84 15.81
N ALA A 2 9.58 -26.31 17.06
CA ALA A 2 8.46 -25.96 17.94
C ALA A 2 7.46 -24.97 17.33
N ARG A 3 7.86 -24.18 16.35
CA ARG A 3 7.03 -23.19 15.65
C ARG A 3 6.21 -23.75 14.49
N LEU A 4 6.49 -24.95 14.02
CA LEU A 4 5.80 -25.57 12.86
C LEU A 4 4.27 -25.65 13.12
N LYS A 5 3.86 -25.92 14.36
CA LYS A 5 2.45 -25.96 14.76
C LYS A 5 1.67 -24.63 14.62
N PHE A 6 2.36 -23.52 14.43
CA PHE A 6 1.73 -22.21 14.24
C PHE A 6 1.62 -21.81 12.77
N LEU A 7 2.29 -22.55 11.87
CA LEU A 7 2.10 -22.40 10.43
C LEU A 7 0.75 -23.00 10.03
N LYS A 8 0.09 -22.36 9.10
CA LYS A 8 -1.14 -22.89 8.49
C LYS A 8 -0.78 -23.94 7.43
N SER A 9 -1.31 -23.84 6.23
CA SER A 9 -0.89 -24.70 5.13
C SER A 9 0.26 -24.07 4.33
N ASP A 10 1.04 -24.89 3.62
CA ASP A 10 2.13 -24.41 2.76
C ASP A 10 1.62 -23.41 1.73
N ASN A 11 0.44 -23.63 1.16
CA ASN A 11 -0.21 -22.70 0.23
C ASN A 11 -0.53 -21.33 0.89
N TYR A 12 -0.91 -21.34 2.15
CA TYR A 12 -1.18 -20.10 2.88
C TYR A 12 0.10 -19.32 3.17
N GLU A 13 1.17 -20.02 3.57
CA GLU A 13 2.48 -19.39 3.78
C GLU A 13 3.06 -18.85 2.47
N ALA A 14 2.94 -19.60 1.38
CA ALA A 14 3.31 -19.15 0.04
C ALA A 14 2.56 -17.88 -0.38
N LEU A 15 1.25 -17.79 -0.09
CA LEU A 15 0.46 -16.59 -0.32
C LEU A 15 0.96 -15.39 0.49
N LEU A 16 1.30 -15.60 1.77
CA LEU A 16 1.84 -14.53 2.63
C LEU A 16 3.20 -14.02 2.12
N ILE A 17 4.10 -14.95 1.73
CA ILE A 17 5.40 -14.61 1.15
C ILE A 17 5.20 -13.78 -0.12
N LYS A 18 4.33 -14.23 -1.04
CA LYS A 18 4.02 -13.50 -2.26
C LYS A 18 3.53 -12.08 -1.95
N ARG A 19 2.62 -11.91 -1.00
CA ARG A 19 2.11 -10.59 -0.58
C ARG A 19 3.21 -9.67 -0.04
N ILE A 20 4.17 -10.20 0.71
CA ILE A 20 5.32 -9.43 1.21
C ILE A 20 6.15 -8.94 0.03
N VAL A 21 6.51 -9.82 -0.91
CA VAL A 21 7.29 -9.45 -2.10
C VAL A 21 6.53 -8.42 -2.97
N GLN A 22 5.22 -8.59 -3.15
CA GLN A 22 4.38 -7.62 -3.85
C GLN A 22 4.41 -6.23 -3.20
N LYS A 23 4.32 -6.16 -1.87
CA LYS A 23 4.43 -4.90 -1.11
C LYS A 23 5.79 -4.24 -1.33
N PHE A 24 6.89 -4.99 -1.24
CA PHE A 24 8.22 -4.46 -1.52
C PHE A 24 8.35 -3.99 -2.97
N SER A 25 7.77 -4.69 -3.92
CA SER A 25 7.80 -4.28 -5.32
C SER A 25 7.11 -2.94 -5.58
N LEU A 26 6.07 -2.60 -4.82
CA LEU A 26 5.43 -1.29 -4.87
C LEU A 26 6.31 -0.19 -4.24
N SER A 27 7.06 -0.49 -3.17
CA SER A 27 7.97 0.47 -2.54
C SER A 27 9.19 0.80 -3.40
N PHE A 28 9.69 -0.17 -4.18
CA PHE A 28 10.95 -0.05 -4.90
C PHE A 28 10.74 -0.25 -6.40
N LEU A 29 10.23 0.81 -7.06
CA LEU A 29 9.83 0.77 -8.48
C LEU A 29 10.99 0.52 -9.44
N ASP A 30 12.21 0.88 -9.05
CA ASP A 30 13.43 0.75 -9.87
C ASP A 30 14.18 -0.58 -9.62
N ILE A 31 13.58 -1.49 -8.85
CA ILE A 31 14.13 -2.83 -8.58
C ILE A 31 13.25 -3.88 -9.27
N GLU A 32 13.91 -4.86 -9.88
CA GLU A 32 13.25 -6.06 -10.39
C GLU A 32 13.01 -7.06 -9.26
N PHE A 33 11.81 -7.65 -9.26
CA PHE A 33 11.42 -8.68 -8.31
C PHE A 33 11.02 -9.95 -9.04
N ASN A 34 11.66 -11.07 -8.69
CA ASN A 34 11.29 -12.40 -9.12
C ASN A 34 11.10 -13.30 -7.91
N LEU A 35 9.93 -13.90 -7.77
CA LEU A 35 9.64 -14.86 -6.70
C LEU A 35 9.41 -16.24 -7.29
N PHE A 36 10.17 -17.21 -6.80
CA PHE A 36 10.00 -18.63 -7.09
C PHE A 36 9.54 -19.33 -5.81
N ILE A 37 8.54 -20.20 -5.93
CA ILE A 37 8.04 -21.09 -4.88
C ILE A 37 7.99 -22.47 -5.50
N ASP A 38 8.69 -23.44 -4.90
CA ASP A 38 8.81 -24.82 -5.41
C ASP A 38 9.22 -24.84 -6.90
N ASP A 39 10.30 -24.11 -7.23
CA ASP A 39 10.86 -23.92 -8.57
C ASP A 39 9.93 -23.30 -9.61
N LYS A 40 8.73 -22.89 -9.21
CA LYS A 40 7.77 -22.18 -10.08
C LYS A 40 7.83 -20.68 -9.85
N LYS A 41 7.99 -19.93 -10.94
CA LYS A 41 7.90 -18.47 -10.88
C LYS A 41 6.45 -18.04 -10.57
N THR A 42 6.21 -17.50 -9.38
CA THR A 42 4.87 -17.13 -8.89
C THR A 42 4.59 -15.64 -8.94
N PHE A 43 5.67 -14.82 -9.03
CA PHE A 43 5.55 -13.37 -9.23
C PHE A 43 6.79 -12.85 -9.97
N GLN A 44 6.54 -11.92 -10.88
CA GLN A 44 7.60 -11.19 -11.59
C GLN A 44 7.17 -9.73 -11.79
N SER A 45 8.11 -8.82 -11.56
CA SER A 45 7.93 -7.41 -11.83
C SER A 45 9.26 -6.79 -12.25
N SER A 46 9.38 -6.47 -13.53
CA SER A 46 10.60 -5.90 -14.13
C SER A 46 10.73 -4.41 -13.84
N VAL A 47 11.93 -3.89 -13.99
CA VAL A 47 12.20 -2.45 -13.96
C VAL A 47 11.57 -1.78 -15.19
N ILE A 48 10.84 -0.70 -14.95
CA ILE A 48 10.26 0.12 -16.02
C ILE A 48 11.16 1.34 -16.18
N LYS A 49 11.86 1.39 -17.32
CA LYS A 49 12.76 2.50 -17.66
C LYS A 49 11.99 3.64 -18.36
N GLU A 50 12.59 4.84 -18.34
CA GLU A 50 12.15 6.01 -19.13
C GLU A 50 10.69 6.45 -18.90
N LYS A 51 10.17 6.22 -17.69
CA LYS A 51 8.83 6.64 -17.26
C LYS A 51 8.87 7.45 -15.97
N SER A 52 7.88 8.32 -15.81
CA SER A 52 7.68 9.05 -14.57
C SER A 52 7.41 8.10 -13.40
N TRP A 53 7.58 8.58 -12.17
CA TRP A 53 7.29 7.79 -10.97
C TRP A 53 5.83 7.29 -10.94
N ASP A 54 4.86 8.15 -11.32
CA ASP A 54 3.44 7.80 -11.35
C ASP A 54 3.13 6.71 -12.38
N GLU A 55 3.75 6.78 -13.55
CA GLU A 55 3.58 5.73 -14.58
C GLU A 55 4.20 4.41 -14.14
N LYS A 56 5.38 4.46 -13.51
CA LYS A 56 6.01 3.27 -12.93
C LYS A 56 5.12 2.65 -11.85
N LEU A 57 4.56 3.50 -10.96
CA LEU A 57 3.66 3.03 -9.91
C LEU A 57 2.41 2.40 -10.49
N LEU A 58 1.76 3.02 -11.47
CA LEU A 58 0.56 2.49 -12.11
C LEU A 58 0.83 1.11 -12.74
N LEU A 59 1.88 1.00 -13.55
CA LEU A 59 2.26 -0.27 -14.20
C LEU A 59 2.70 -1.34 -13.18
N ARG A 60 3.36 -0.96 -12.10
CA ARG A 60 3.71 -1.87 -11.01
C ARG A 60 2.46 -2.34 -10.27
N SER A 61 1.52 -1.43 -10.05
CA SER A 61 0.25 -1.73 -9.37
C SER A 61 -0.60 -2.73 -10.15
N THR A 62 -0.59 -2.71 -11.49
CA THR A 62 -1.29 -3.74 -12.27
C THR A 62 -0.74 -5.15 -12.04
N LYS A 63 0.57 -5.29 -11.82
CA LYS A 63 1.19 -6.60 -11.51
C LYS A 63 0.85 -7.09 -10.10
N VAL A 64 0.48 -6.20 -9.19
CA VAL A 64 0.17 -6.52 -7.79
C VAL A 64 -1.33 -6.65 -7.56
N LEU A 65 -2.12 -5.77 -8.16
CA LEU A 65 -3.56 -5.58 -7.92
C LEU A 65 -4.45 -6.14 -9.03
N GLY A 66 -3.87 -6.40 -10.21
CA GLY A 66 -4.59 -6.84 -11.41
C GLY A 66 -4.71 -5.74 -12.46
N GLU A 67 -5.03 -6.15 -13.67
CA GLU A 67 -5.12 -5.27 -14.86
C GLU A 67 -6.22 -4.20 -14.69
N ASP A 68 -7.31 -4.52 -14.02
CA ASP A 68 -8.43 -3.60 -13.75
C ASP A 68 -7.98 -2.32 -12.98
N CYS A 69 -6.81 -2.37 -12.34
CA CYS A 69 -6.21 -1.21 -11.67
C CYS A 69 -5.97 -0.03 -12.62
N LEU A 70 -5.69 -0.28 -13.90
CA LEU A 70 -5.41 0.77 -14.89
C LEU A 70 -6.62 1.69 -15.09
N ASP A 71 -7.78 1.10 -15.30
CA ASP A 71 -9.00 1.82 -15.66
C ASP A 71 -9.76 2.33 -14.43
N ASN A 72 -9.43 1.82 -13.25
CA ASN A 72 -10.15 2.09 -12.01
C ASN A 72 -9.31 2.84 -10.98
N SER A 73 -8.23 3.52 -11.39
CA SER A 73 -7.38 4.30 -10.49
C SER A 73 -7.15 5.72 -10.98
N ILE A 74 -7.17 6.66 -10.04
CA ILE A 74 -6.87 8.07 -10.23
C ILE A 74 -5.53 8.35 -9.56
N LYS A 75 -4.64 9.08 -10.25
CA LYS A 75 -3.37 9.55 -9.68
C LYS A 75 -3.63 10.72 -8.76
N ILE A 76 -2.91 10.74 -7.63
CA ILE A 76 -2.97 11.83 -6.66
C ILE A 76 -1.56 12.28 -6.30
N SER A 77 -1.39 13.59 -6.13
CA SER A 77 -0.19 14.21 -5.59
C SER A 77 -0.56 15.51 -4.92
N GLU A 78 -0.57 15.51 -3.59
CA GLU A 78 -0.94 16.66 -2.77
C GLU A 78 0.13 16.93 -1.71
N LYS A 79 0.38 18.20 -1.44
CA LYS A 79 1.42 18.63 -0.52
C LYS A 79 0.87 19.60 0.52
N SER A 80 1.27 19.38 1.77
CA SER A 80 1.15 20.36 2.86
C SER A 80 2.53 20.83 3.30
N GLU A 81 2.58 21.65 4.35
CA GLU A 81 3.85 22.09 4.93
C GLU A 81 4.72 20.91 5.43
N LYS A 82 4.08 19.86 5.99
CA LYS A 82 4.77 18.73 6.66
C LYS A 82 4.76 17.44 5.86
N PHE A 83 3.78 17.26 4.98
CA PHE A 83 3.52 15.98 4.30
C PHE A 83 3.38 16.18 2.80
N LEU A 84 3.98 15.29 2.04
CA LEU A 84 3.66 15.05 0.64
C LEU A 84 2.95 13.70 0.54
N ILE A 85 1.75 13.68 0.00
CA ILE A 85 1.06 12.44 -0.35
C ILE A 85 1.00 12.28 -1.85
N ARG A 86 1.23 11.06 -2.33
CA ARG A 86 1.14 10.71 -3.76
C ARG A 86 0.81 9.25 -3.93
N GLY A 87 0.20 8.90 -5.03
CA GLY A 87 -0.17 7.51 -5.26
C GLY A 87 -1.34 7.31 -6.21
N LEU A 88 -2.06 6.21 -5.98
CA LEU A 88 -3.23 5.79 -6.76
C LEU A 88 -4.42 5.60 -5.83
N LEU A 89 -5.53 6.24 -6.17
CA LEU A 89 -6.82 6.09 -5.51
C LEU A 89 -7.76 5.31 -6.42
N GLY A 90 -8.35 4.23 -5.91
CA GLY A 90 -9.41 3.51 -6.63
C GLY A 90 -10.69 4.33 -6.70
N ILE A 91 -11.35 4.33 -7.85
CA ILE A 91 -12.69 4.94 -8.00
C ILE A 91 -13.70 4.19 -7.13
N PRO A 92 -14.74 4.85 -6.62
CA PRO A 92 -15.70 4.24 -5.69
C PRO A 92 -16.43 3.00 -6.22
N THR A 93 -16.66 2.94 -7.51
CA THR A 93 -17.29 1.79 -8.16
C THR A 93 -16.44 0.51 -8.12
N PHE A 94 -15.11 0.66 -7.95
CA PHE A 94 -14.16 -0.44 -7.87
C PHE A 94 -13.73 -0.65 -6.41
N ASN A 95 -14.49 -1.45 -5.69
CA ASN A 95 -14.33 -1.64 -4.24
C ASN A 95 -14.38 -3.11 -3.83
N PHE A 96 -13.93 -3.41 -2.61
CA PHE A 96 -13.68 -4.75 -2.10
C PHE A 96 -14.34 -4.98 -0.74
N SER A 97 -14.60 -6.25 -0.38
CA SER A 97 -15.16 -6.64 0.92
C SER A 97 -14.13 -6.62 2.07
N ASN A 98 -12.85 -6.37 1.78
CA ASN A 98 -11.79 -6.32 2.78
C ASN A 98 -10.70 -5.31 2.38
N SER A 99 -9.83 -4.99 3.32
CA SER A 99 -8.76 -3.98 3.17
C SER A 99 -7.47 -4.51 2.52
N ASN A 100 -7.49 -5.69 1.91
CA ASN A 100 -6.27 -6.31 1.34
C ASN A 100 -5.65 -5.52 0.18
N ASN A 101 -6.44 -4.66 -0.47
CA ASN A 101 -6.00 -3.82 -1.58
C ASN A 101 -5.68 -2.38 -1.16
N ILE A 102 -5.54 -2.14 0.15
CA ILE A 102 -5.02 -0.89 0.71
C ILE A 102 -3.54 -1.07 1.01
N PHE A 103 -2.71 -0.32 0.30
CA PHE A 103 -1.26 -0.27 0.49
C PHE A 103 -0.86 1.14 0.92
N PHE A 104 -0.30 1.26 2.10
CA PHE A 104 0.11 2.53 2.66
C PHE A 104 1.59 2.51 3.00
N PHE A 105 2.31 3.54 2.55
CA PHE A 105 3.74 3.66 2.72
C PHE A 105 4.10 5.00 3.37
N VAL A 106 5.05 4.97 4.29
CA VAL A 106 5.62 6.17 4.92
C VAL A 106 7.12 6.17 4.67
N ASN A 107 7.63 7.17 3.97
CA ASN A 107 9.03 7.24 3.56
C ASN A 107 9.51 5.91 2.94
N ASN A 108 8.75 5.39 1.96
CA ASN A 108 8.92 4.10 1.28
C ASN A 108 8.80 2.85 2.18
N ARG A 109 8.42 3.00 3.45
CA ARG A 109 8.21 1.88 4.36
C ARG A 109 6.75 1.46 4.37
N ILE A 110 6.50 0.17 4.24
CA ILE A 110 5.17 -0.42 4.36
C ILE A 110 4.64 -0.22 5.78
N VAL A 111 3.44 0.35 5.88
CA VAL A 111 2.73 0.55 7.14
C VAL A 111 1.39 -0.18 7.09
N SER A 112 1.08 -0.89 8.17
CA SER A 112 -0.18 -1.60 8.35
C SER A 112 -0.78 -1.19 9.69
N ASP A 113 -1.40 -0.01 9.71
CA ASP A 113 -1.94 0.63 10.90
C ASP A 113 -3.46 0.78 10.79
N LYS A 114 -4.17 0.41 11.86
CA LYS A 114 -5.63 0.49 11.93
C LYS A 114 -6.14 1.93 11.88
N SER A 115 -5.39 2.86 12.46
CA SER A 115 -5.74 4.29 12.45
C SER A 115 -5.71 4.84 11.03
N ILE A 116 -4.70 4.48 10.25
CA ILE A 116 -4.60 4.87 8.84
C ILE A 116 -5.74 4.26 8.01
N THR A 117 -6.01 2.97 8.20
CA THR A 117 -7.15 2.30 7.53
C THR A 117 -8.47 3.00 7.89
N SER A 118 -8.64 3.43 9.14
CA SER A 118 -9.81 4.19 9.57
C SER A 118 -9.90 5.56 8.92
N ILE A 119 -8.78 6.28 8.77
CA ILE A 119 -8.73 7.57 8.06
C ILE A 119 -9.15 7.40 6.59
N ILE A 120 -8.62 6.39 5.90
CA ILE A 120 -8.99 6.07 4.52
C ILE A 120 -10.49 5.77 4.41
N ARG A 121 -11.06 4.99 5.34
CA ARG A 121 -12.50 4.73 5.37
C ARG A 121 -13.35 5.99 5.59
N VAL A 122 -12.88 6.91 6.42
CA VAL A 122 -13.55 8.20 6.62
C VAL A 122 -13.52 9.04 5.34
N ALA A 123 -12.39 9.06 4.61
CA ALA A 123 -12.26 9.78 3.36
C ALA A 123 -13.21 9.25 2.26
N TYR A 124 -13.44 7.95 2.22
CA TYR A 124 -14.35 7.30 1.26
C TYR A 124 -15.79 7.14 1.76
N ARG A 125 -16.12 7.64 2.97
CA ARG A 125 -17.40 7.36 3.64
C ARG A 125 -18.63 7.74 2.82
N ASP A 126 -18.56 8.84 2.10
CA ASP A 126 -19.69 9.36 1.34
C ASP A 126 -19.82 8.70 -0.06
N PHE A 127 -18.84 7.88 -0.44
CA PHE A 127 -18.75 7.22 -1.75
C PHE A 127 -18.88 5.69 -1.68
N LEU A 128 -18.59 5.08 -0.52
CA LEU A 128 -18.60 3.63 -0.35
C LEU A 128 -19.59 3.18 0.71
N ALA A 129 -20.20 2.01 0.50
CA ALA A 129 -20.97 1.33 1.53
C ALA A 129 -20.09 1.01 2.75
N HIS A 130 -20.68 0.95 3.92
CA HIS A 130 -19.97 0.82 5.21
C HIS A 130 -19.08 -0.42 5.34
N ASP A 131 -19.41 -1.51 4.64
CA ASP A 131 -18.68 -2.78 4.63
C ASP A 131 -17.70 -2.92 3.47
N ARG A 132 -17.51 -1.84 2.68
CA ARG A 132 -16.63 -1.84 1.50
C ARG A 132 -15.35 -1.06 1.73
N PHE A 133 -14.31 -1.44 0.99
CA PHE A 133 -12.97 -0.86 1.03
C PHE A 133 -12.52 -0.47 -0.38
N PRO A 134 -11.87 0.70 -0.54
CA PRO A 134 -11.30 1.08 -1.84
C PRO A 134 -10.05 0.24 -2.16
N GLN A 135 -9.67 0.24 -3.43
CA GLN A 135 -8.28 0.00 -3.81
C GLN A 135 -7.48 1.27 -3.59
N LEU A 136 -6.28 1.15 -3.02
CA LEU A 136 -5.44 2.32 -2.74
C LEU A 136 -3.97 1.94 -2.64
N VAL A 137 -3.11 2.72 -3.28
CA VAL A 137 -1.65 2.67 -3.11
C VAL A 137 -1.19 4.09 -2.80
N LEU A 138 -0.96 4.40 -1.54
CA LEU A 138 -0.67 5.74 -1.07
C LEU A 138 0.69 5.81 -0.37
N PHE A 139 1.50 6.76 -0.80
CA PHE A 139 2.77 7.12 -0.21
C PHE A 139 2.65 8.44 0.54
N VAL A 140 3.22 8.47 1.72
CA VAL A 140 3.39 9.68 2.54
C VAL A 140 4.88 9.90 2.73
N ASP A 141 5.38 11.01 2.23
CA ASP A 141 6.74 11.47 2.46
C ASP A 141 6.72 12.61 3.49
N CYS A 142 7.52 12.50 4.52
CA CYS A 142 7.64 13.51 5.58
C CYS A 142 9.04 13.48 6.20
N SER A 143 9.36 14.53 6.96
CA SER A 143 10.59 14.56 7.77
C SER A 143 10.59 13.43 8.79
N SER A 144 11.76 12.88 9.11
CA SER A 144 11.93 11.87 10.16
C SER A 144 11.49 12.36 11.55
N SER A 145 11.46 13.68 11.76
CA SER A 145 10.94 14.29 12.99
C SER A 145 9.41 14.23 13.12
N GLU A 146 8.69 14.02 12.03
CA GLU A 146 7.21 13.96 12.02
C GLU A 146 6.66 12.54 12.22
N VAL A 147 7.51 11.50 12.18
CA VAL A 147 7.09 10.11 12.32
C VAL A 147 8.03 9.31 13.20
N ASP A 148 7.47 8.63 14.20
CA ASP A 148 8.16 7.60 14.98
C ASP A 148 7.80 6.23 14.42
N ILE A 149 8.83 5.49 14.01
CA ILE A 149 8.72 4.15 13.42
C ILE A 149 8.97 3.06 14.49
N ASN A 150 9.55 3.42 15.64
CA ASN A 150 9.91 2.48 16.69
C ASN A 150 8.77 2.23 17.69
N VAL A 151 7.56 2.10 17.21
CA VAL A 151 6.36 1.93 18.04
C VAL A 151 6.05 0.46 18.32
N HIS A 152 6.36 -0.42 17.36
CA HIS A 152 6.06 -1.86 17.45
C HIS A 152 7.30 -2.71 17.07
N PRO A 153 7.57 -3.86 17.74
CA PRO A 153 8.72 -4.71 17.41
C PRO A 153 8.81 -5.12 15.93
N MET A 154 7.67 -5.38 15.28
CA MET A 154 7.62 -5.70 13.85
C MET A 154 7.65 -4.46 12.96
N LYS A 155 7.62 -3.24 13.54
CA LYS A 155 7.73 -1.96 12.81
C LYS A 155 6.70 -1.77 11.68
N HIS A 156 5.54 -2.40 11.81
CA HIS A 156 4.42 -2.23 10.86
C HIS A 156 3.52 -1.05 11.22
N GLU A 157 3.61 -0.57 12.45
CA GLU A 157 2.87 0.58 12.96
C GLU A 157 3.80 1.79 13.06
N VAL A 158 3.25 2.96 12.85
CA VAL A 158 3.97 4.23 12.97
C VAL A 158 3.14 5.21 13.78
N ARG A 159 3.80 6.11 14.49
CA ARG A 159 3.14 7.19 15.19
C ARG A 159 3.52 8.52 14.54
N PHE A 160 2.55 9.21 13.96
CA PHE A 160 2.74 10.56 13.46
C PHE A 160 2.66 11.55 14.60
N ARG A 161 3.56 12.53 14.58
CA ARG A 161 3.55 13.63 15.54
C ARG A 161 2.33 14.52 15.36
N ASP A 162 1.93 14.75 14.11
CA ASP A 162 0.78 15.55 13.71
C ASP A 162 -0.19 14.74 12.83
N LEU A 163 -0.78 13.71 13.44
CA LEU A 163 -1.79 12.87 12.78
C LEU A 163 -3.02 13.66 12.30
N PRO A 164 -3.54 14.68 13.04
CA PRO A 164 -4.65 15.50 12.56
C PRO A 164 -4.39 16.18 11.22
N SER A 165 -3.21 16.78 11.03
CA SER A 165 -2.83 17.42 9.75
C SER A 165 -2.74 16.40 8.61
N LEU A 166 -2.13 15.23 8.85
CA LEU A 166 -2.09 14.16 7.86
C LEU A 166 -3.50 13.64 7.52
N LYS A 167 -4.36 13.45 8.53
CA LYS A 167 -5.76 13.05 8.35
C LYS A 167 -6.51 14.04 7.47
N SER A 168 -6.39 15.35 7.76
CA SER A 168 -7.03 16.39 6.96
C SER A 168 -6.53 16.39 5.53
N LEU A 169 -5.22 16.23 5.31
CA LEU A 169 -4.64 16.16 3.98
C LEU A 169 -5.20 14.97 3.20
N ILE A 170 -5.22 13.77 3.79
CA ILE A 170 -5.76 12.56 3.13
C ILE A 170 -7.26 12.74 2.80
N ILE A 171 -8.07 13.25 3.73
CA ILE A 171 -9.52 13.41 3.51
C ILE A 171 -9.82 14.43 2.42
N ASN A 172 -9.06 15.52 2.37
CA ASN A 172 -9.28 16.57 1.36
C ASN A 172 -8.77 16.18 -0.04
N SER A 173 -7.97 15.13 -0.12
CA SER A 173 -7.36 14.66 -1.38
C SER A 173 -8.18 13.54 -2.06
N ILE A 174 -9.16 12.99 -1.37
CA ILE A 174 -10.07 11.94 -1.84
C ILE A 174 -11.46 12.49 -2.06
#